data_2cee3dc6d63e9674eaa8082a89650cab
#
_entry.id   2cee3dc6d63e9674eaa8082a89650cab
#
_cell.length_a   1.000
_cell.length_b   1.000
_cell.length_c   1.000
_cell.angle_alpha   90.00
_cell.angle_beta   90.00
_cell.angle_gamma   90.00
#
_symmetry.space_group_name_H-M   'P 1'
#
loop_
_entity.id
_entity.type
_entity.pdbx_description
1 polymer ?
#
loop_
_entity_poly.entity_id
_entity_poly.type
_entity_poly.pdbx_seq_one_letter_code
_entity_poly.pdbx_strand_id
1 'polypeptide(L)'
;NNVSRTRIYLVKKMPWYINHNIDVYCLNLKNEKIFFTPDRMLIFKNLGGVGCRRYNDMVAGFSTTNFVETEMVPRDAEIVRYTWRYVNKSGGPDKRFNNNKRIPVCKYGEISLESEDGINILLECSNHNLMYSIQDKFTEFMNYHNEIISSKGYKEEYELEDDYENIINEEETKVVN
;
A
#
# COMPACT_ATOMS: atom_id res chain seq x y z
N ASN A 1 19.48 -7.14 -8.83
CA ASN A 1 18.60 -6.79 -7.71
C ASN A 1 17.64 -7.94 -7.51
N ASN A 2 17.75 -8.62 -6.38
CA ASN A 2 16.81 -9.69 -6.01
C ASN A 2 15.58 -8.98 -5.40
N VAL A 3 14.52 -8.85 -6.16
CA VAL A 3 13.23 -8.34 -5.66
C VAL A 3 12.57 -9.47 -4.88
N SER A 4 12.46 -9.31 -3.59
CA SER A 4 11.75 -10.27 -2.72
C SER A 4 10.25 -9.93 -2.77
N ARG A 5 9.43 -10.89 -3.16
CA ARG A 5 7.97 -10.77 -3.13
C ARG A 5 7.42 -11.24 -1.80
N THR A 6 6.50 -10.49 -1.28
CA THR A 6 5.69 -10.90 -0.13
C THR A 6 4.22 -10.85 -0.54
N ARG A 7 3.53 -11.99 -0.42
CA ARG A 7 2.10 -12.02 -0.64
C ARG A 7 1.42 -11.27 0.49
N ILE A 8 0.58 -10.30 0.12
CA ILE A 8 -0.17 -9.49 1.06
C ILE A 8 -1.67 -9.78 0.89
N TYR A 9 -2.42 -9.53 1.96
CA TYR A 9 -3.86 -9.74 1.98
C TYR A 9 -4.52 -8.49 2.57
N LEU A 10 -5.59 -8.08 1.92
CA LEU A 10 -6.52 -7.11 2.50
C LEU A 10 -7.52 -7.89 3.35
N VAL A 11 -7.50 -7.64 4.66
CA VAL A 11 -8.37 -8.34 5.61
C VAL A 11 -9.27 -7.36 6.35
N LYS A 12 -10.49 -7.77 6.64
CA LYS A 12 -11.44 -7.00 7.45
C LYS A 12 -11.08 -7.17 8.91
N LYS A 13 -10.38 -6.21 9.49
CA LYS A 13 -9.87 -6.28 10.86
C LYS A 13 -9.51 -4.90 11.39
N MET A 14 -9.78 -4.68 12.69
CA MET A 14 -9.31 -3.54 13.47
C MET A 14 -8.59 -4.06 14.73
N PRO A 15 -7.63 -3.34 15.31
CA PRO A 15 -7.07 -3.70 16.61
C PRO A 15 -8.16 -3.83 17.67
N TRP A 16 -8.08 -4.85 18.52
CA TRP A 16 -9.11 -5.19 19.51
C TRP A 16 -9.36 -4.07 20.54
N TYR A 17 -8.40 -3.20 20.77
CA TYR A 17 -8.47 -2.07 21.69
C TYR A 17 -9.05 -0.79 21.07
N ILE A 18 -9.36 -0.81 19.76
CA ILE A 18 -10.03 0.30 19.08
C ILE A 18 -11.49 -0.06 18.88
N ASN A 19 -12.37 0.69 19.54
CA ASN A 19 -13.80 0.52 19.38
C ASN A 19 -14.25 1.13 18.05
N HIS A 20 -15.00 0.37 17.24
CA HIS A 20 -15.47 0.82 15.94
C HIS A 20 -16.86 0.25 15.64
N ASN A 21 -17.64 0.99 14.86
CA ASN A 21 -18.99 0.63 14.43
C ASN A 21 -19.11 0.43 12.91
N ILE A 22 -17.97 0.38 12.22
CA ILE A 22 -17.87 0.22 10.78
C ILE A 22 -16.90 -0.90 10.43
N ASP A 23 -17.00 -1.39 9.21
CA ASP A 23 -16.04 -2.33 8.65
C ASP A 23 -14.75 -1.61 8.24
N VAL A 24 -13.65 -2.00 8.83
CA VAL A 24 -12.33 -1.46 8.52
C VAL A 24 -11.48 -2.52 7.83
N TYR A 25 -10.86 -2.15 6.73
CA TYR A 25 -9.95 -3.02 6.00
C TYR A 25 -8.51 -2.72 6.39
N CYS A 26 -7.74 -3.78 6.55
CA CYS A 26 -6.33 -3.73 6.93
C CYS A 26 -5.47 -4.37 5.85
N LEU A 27 -4.47 -3.63 5.40
CA LEU A 27 -3.37 -4.13 4.59
C LEU A 27 -2.22 -4.52 5.52
N ASN A 28 -1.91 -5.82 5.56
CA ASN A 28 -0.89 -6.33 6.45
C ASN A 28 0.44 -6.45 5.70
N LEU A 29 1.32 -5.47 5.86
CA LEU A 29 2.66 -5.44 5.29
C LEU A 29 3.69 -6.07 6.25
N LYS A 30 4.91 -6.29 5.78
CA LYS A 30 5.97 -6.97 6.56
C LYS A 30 6.29 -6.26 7.88
N ASN A 31 6.38 -4.93 7.86
CA ASN A 31 6.83 -4.14 9.00
C ASN A 31 5.74 -3.23 9.58
N GLU A 32 4.58 -3.16 8.93
CA GLU A 32 3.50 -2.25 9.31
C GLU A 32 2.13 -2.78 8.89
N LYS A 33 1.09 -2.24 9.49
CA LYS A 33 -0.30 -2.50 9.13
C LYS A 33 -0.97 -1.18 8.81
N ILE A 34 -1.68 -1.14 7.70
CA ILE A 34 -2.41 0.04 7.25
C ILE A 34 -3.89 -0.26 7.34
N PHE A 35 -4.59 0.54 8.12
CA PHE A 35 -6.03 0.45 8.28
C PHE A 35 -6.69 1.59 7.50
N PHE A 36 -7.64 1.24 6.65
CA PHE A 36 -8.40 2.18 5.84
C PHE A 36 -9.70 2.50 6.55
N THR A 37 -9.76 3.67 7.19
CA THR A 37 -11.00 4.20 7.76
C THR A 37 -11.67 5.15 6.77
N PRO A 38 -12.93 5.56 6.95
CA PRO A 38 -13.62 6.43 6.00
C PRO A 38 -12.97 7.81 5.80
N ASP A 39 -12.26 8.33 6.80
CA ASP A 39 -11.71 9.68 6.80
C ASP A 39 -10.18 9.72 6.65
N ARG A 40 -9.48 8.65 7.06
CA ARG A 40 -8.01 8.62 7.08
C ARG A 40 -7.43 7.22 7.05
N MET A 41 -6.14 7.12 6.83
CA MET A 41 -5.38 5.88 7.00
C MET A 41 -4.66 5.91 8.35
N LEU A 42 -4.76 4.79 9.09
CA LEU A 42 -3.98 4.57 10.31
C LEU A 42 -2.86 3.58 10.01
N ILE A 43 -1.64 3.93 10.37
CA ILE A 43 -0.44 3.15 10.07
C ILE A 43 0.20 2.73 11.39
N PHE A 44 0.20 1.43 11.65
CA PHE A 44 0.79 0.83 12.85
C PHE A 44 2.12 0.17 12.49
N LYS A 45 3.21 0.64 13.04
CA LYS A 45 4.54 0.04 12.86
C LYS A 45 4.78 -1.08 13.87
N ASN A 46 5.41 -2.18 13.44
CA ASN A 46 5.65 -3.35 14.30
C ASN A 46 6.57 -3.04 15.50
N LEU A 47 7.46 -2.08 15.38
CA LEU A 47 8.38 -1.64 16.44
C LEU A 47 7.81 -0.54 17.35
N GLY A 48 6.51 -0.31 17.27
CA GLY A 48 5.83 0.77 17.97
C GLY A 48 5.69 2.03 17.10
N GLY A 49 4.74 2.87 17.47
CA GLY A 49 4.35 4.06 16.74
C GLY A 49 3.10 3.85 15.89
N VAL A 50 2.25 4.86 15.95
CA VAL A 50 1.03 4.96 15.16
C VAL A 50 1.12 6.24 14.35
N GLY A 51 0.95 6.12 13.04
CA GLY A 51 0.81 7.25 12.13
C GLY A 51 -0.64 7.39 11.68
N CYS A 52 -1.04 8.61 11.40
CA CYS A 52 -2.34 8.91 10.81
C CYS A 52 -2.11 9.78 9.57
N ARG A 53 -2.82 9.49 8.48
CA ARG A 53 -2.74 10.28 7.24
C ARG A 53 -4.11 10.47 6.63
N ARG A 54 -4.42 11.68 6.24
CA ARG A 54 -5.63 11.98 5.47
C ARG A 54 -5.44 11.51 4.03
N TYR A 55 -6.51 11.14 3.38
CA TYR A 55 -6.44 10.71 1.97
C TYR A 55 -5.98 11.83 1.04
N ASN A 56 -6.31 13.08 1.35
CA ASN A 56 -5.89 14.25 0.57
C ASN A 56 -4.38 14.54 0.63
N ASP A 57 -3.69 14.00 1.65
CA ASP A 57 -2.24 14.12 1.81
C ASP A 57 -1.49 13.01 1.06
N MET A 58 -2.24 12.16 0.32
CA MET A 58 -1.71 11.02 -0.41
C MET A 58 -1.83 11.21 -1.91
N VAL A 59 -0.80 10.78 -2.61
CA VAL A 59 -0.81 10.63 -4.07
C VAL A 59 -0.89 9.15 -4.40
N ALA A 60 -1.90 8.76 -5.16
CA ALA A 60 -2.04 7.41 -5.68
C ALA A 60 -1.68 7.37 -7.16
N GLY A 61 -0.76 6.48 -7.53
CA GLY A 61 -0.39 6.18 -8.91
C GLY A 61 -0.88 4.82 -9.33
N PHE A 62 -1.33 4.70 -10.58
CA PHE A 62 -1.82 3.46 -11.17
C PHE A 62 -1.14 3.24 -12.51
N SER A 63 -0.44 2.14 -12.66
CA SER A 63 0.30 1.81 -13.88
C SER A 63 0.34 0.31 -14.14
N THR A 64 0.93 -0.10 -15.25
CA THR A 64 1.21 -1.51 -15.51
C THR A 64 2.70 -1.71 -15.75
N THR A 65 3.21 -2.83 -15.24
CA THR A 65 4.61 -3.22 -15.40
C THR A 65 4.73 -4.63 -15.97
N ASN A 66 5.86 -4.92 -16.62
CA ASN A 66 6.16 -6.24 -17.12
C ASN A 66 7.17 -6.92 -16.19
N PHE A 67 6.77 -8.00 -15.57
CA PHE A 67 7.58 -8.74 -14.63
C PHE A 67 8.03 -10.09 -15.19
N VAL A 68 9.32 -10.40 -15.04
CA VAL A 68 9.88 -11.72 -15.41
C VAL A 68 9.59 -12.70 -14.29
N GLU A 69 8.66 -13.64 -14.53
CA GLU A 69 8.22 -14.58 -13.52
C GLU A 69 9.15 -15.79 -13.45
N THR A 70 9.96 -15.84 -12.39
CA THR A 70 10.90 -16.94 -12.17
C THR A 70 10.32 -18.06 -11.31
N GLU A 71 9.19 -17.79 -10.64
CA GLU A 71 8.44 -18.73 -9.82
C GLU A 71 7.21 -19.26 -10.58
N MET A 72 6.23 -19.77 -9.86
CA MET A 72 4.97 -20.21 -10.45
C MET A 72 4.15 -19.00 -10.88
N VAL A 73 3.78 -18.97 -12.16
CA VAL A 73 2.90 -17.92 -12.70
C VAL A 73 1.56 -17.97 -11.99
N PRO A 74 1.09 -16.83 -11.43
CA PRO A 74 -0.26 -16.74 -10.90
C PRO A 74 -1.31 -17.08 -11.98
N ARG A 75 -2.41 -17.72 -11.57
CA ARG A 75 -3.44 -18.20 -12.52
C ARG A 75 -4.15 -17.08 -13.28
N ASP A 76 -4.16 -15.91 -12.70
CA ASP A 76 -4.83 -14.69 -13.18
C ASP A 76 -3.86 -13.70 -13.86
N ALA A 77 -2.58 -14.06 -13.96
CA ALA A 77 -1.59 -13.21 -14.64
C ALA A 77 -1.62 -13.42 -16.16
N GLU A 78 -1.56 -12.33 -16.91
CA GLU A 78 -1.41 -12.35 -18.35
C GLU A 78 0.05 -12.52 -18.75
N ILE A 79 0.37 -13.57 -19.52
CA ILE A 79 1.70 -13.76 -20.11
C ILE A 79 1.77 -12.98 -21.41
N VAL A 80 2.55 -11.91 -21.43
CA VAL A 80 2.71 -11.04 -22.62
C VAL A 80 3.79 -11.53 -23.58
N ARG A 81 4.82 -12.21 -23.05
CA ARG A 81 5.92 -12.78 -23.84
C ARG A 81 6.73 -13.76 -23.01
N TYR A 82 7.72 -14.37 -23.64
CA TYR A 82 8.74 -15.20 -22.97
C TYR A 82 10.13 -14.61 -23.18
N THR A 83 10.98 -14.75 -22.19
CA THR A 83 12.40 -14.44 -22.24
C THR A 83 13.21 -15.68 -21.84
N TRP A 84 14.53 -15.58 -21.89
CA TRP A 84 15.44 -16.63 -21.42
C TRP A 84 15.98 -16.28 -20.05
N ARG A 85 16.25 -17.30 -19.22
CA ARG A 85 16.86 -17.09 -17.91
C ARG A 85 18.22 -16.37 -18.03
N TYR A 86 18.99 -16.75 -19.08
CA TYR A 86 20.24 -16.09 -19.42
C TYR A 86 20.14 -15.59 -20.85
N VAL A 87 20.23 -14.29 -20.98
CA VAL A 87 20.05 -13.57 -22.26
C VAL A 87 21.42 -13.11 -22.75
N ASN A 88 21.73 -13.31 -24.03
CA ASN A 88 22.91 -12.74 -24.67
C ASN A 88 22.70 -11.27 -25.03
N LYS A 89 23.74 -10.59 -25.53
CA LYS A 89 23.70 -9.16 -25.88
C LYS A 89 22.66 -8.81 -26.97
N SER A 90 22.27 -9.78 -27.80
CA SER A 90 21.27 -9.60 -28.86
C SER A 90 19.86 -10.02 -28.46
N GLY A 91 19.60 -10.31 -27.17
CA GLY A 91 18.29 -10.69 -26.65
C GLY A 91 17.91 -12.17 -26.83
N GLY A 92 18.77 -12.98 -27.45
CA GLY A 92 18.59 -14.42 -27.60
C GLY A 92 19.13 -15.24 -26.42
N PRO A 93 18.98 -16.58 -26.48
CA PRO A 93 19.52 -17.45 -25.42
C PRO A 93 21.06 -17.40 -25.38
N ASP A 94 21.59 -17.24 -24.17
CA ASP A 94 23.04 -17.35 -23.99
C ASP A 94 23.46 -18.82 -24.05
N LYS A 95 24.18 -19.18 -25.14
CA LYS A 95 24.60 -20.56 -25.44
C LYS A 95 25.67 -21.15 -24.47
N ARG A 96 26.23 -20.31 -23.61
CA ARG A 96 27.15 -20.75 -22.55
C ARG A 96 26.46 -21.55 -21.45
N PHE A 97 25.10 -21.44 -21.36
CA PHE A 97 24.28 -22.09 -20.35
C PHE A 97 23.48 -23.24 -20.96
N ASN A 98 23.87 -24.51 -20.71
CA ASN A 98 23.20 -25.68 -21.28
C ASN A 98 21.75 -25.87 -20.85
N ASN A 99 21.37 -25.40 -19.64
CA ASN A 99 20.01 -25.47 -19.10
C ASN A 99 19.32 -24.11 -19.09
N ASN A 100 19.46 -23.35 -20.16
CA ASN A 100 18.83 -22.06 -20.29
C ASN A 100 17.33 -22.22 -20.55
N LYS A 101 16.50 -21.97 -19.54
CA LYS A 101 15.05 -22.13 -19.61
C LYS A 101 14.38 -20.86 -20.13
N ARG A 102 13.30 -21.03 -20.87
CA ARG A 102 12.38 -19.93 -21.18
C ARG A 102 11.58 -19.60 -19.94
N ILE A 103 11.46 -18.30 -19.63
CA ILE A 103 10.77 -17.74 -18.49
C ILE A 103 9.65 -16.82 -19.00
N PRO A 104 8.43 -16.93 -18.50
CA PRO A 104 7.35 -16.04 -18.87
C PRO A 104 7.58 -14.62 -18.35
N VAL A 105 7.15 -13.65 -19.13
CA VAL A 105 7.04 -12.25 -18.76
C VAL A 105 5.56 -11.94 -18.66
N CYS A 106 5.11 -11.61 -17.45
CA CYS A 106 3.71 -11.35 -17.15
C CYS A 106 3.47 -9.85 -16.99
N LYS A 107 2.31 -9.39 -17.39
CA LYS A 107 1.84 -8.03 -17.15
C LYS A 107 1.17 -7.96 -15.79
N TYR A 108 1.61 -7.02 -14.96
CA TYR A 108 1.08 -6.76 -13.63
C TYR A 108 0.51 -5.35 -13.56
N GLY A 109 -0.54 -5.17 -12.76
CA GLY A 109 -0.98 -3.86 -12.34
C GLY A 109 -0.12 -3.38 -11.18
N GLU A 110 0.23 -2.11 -11.17
CA GLU A 110 1.06 -1.46 -10.17
C GLU A 110 0.28 -0.30 -9.54
N ILE A 111 0.23 -0.26 -8.21
CA ILE A 111 -0.45 0.77 -7.44
C ILE A 111 0.58 1.36 -6.50
N SER A 112 0.90 2.63 -6.65
CA SER A 112 1.74 3.38 -5.71
C SER A 112 0.87 4.25 -4.81
N LEU A 113 1.26 4.35 -3.52
CA LEU A 113 0.70 5.29 -2.55
C LEU A 113 1.87 6.02 -1.93
N GLU A 114 1.91 7.33 -2.10
CA GLU A 114 3.01 8.18 -1.67
C GLU A 114 2.50 9.37 -0.88
N SER A 115 3.28 9.85 0.11
CA SER A 115 3.04 11.11 0.80
C SER A 115 4.35 11.87 1.02
N GLU A 116 4.27 13.18 1.18
CA GLU A 116 5.44 14.03 1.48
C GLU A 116 6.14 13.60 2.78
N ASP A 117 5.41 13.06 3.74
CA ASP A 117 5.91 12.60 5.05
C ASP A 117 6.58 11.22 5.02
N GLY A 118 6.83 10.66 3.83
CA GLY A 118 7.63 9.46 3.63
C GLY A 118 6.85 8.15 3.59
N ILE A 119 5.54 8.16 3.35
CA ILE A 119 4.85 6.96 2.91
C ILE A 119 5.27 6.70 1.47
N ASN A 120 5.74 5.49 1.21
CA ASN A 120 6.09 5.02 -0.13
C ASN A 120 5.77 3.53 -0.19
N ILE A 121 4.60 3.21 -0.72
CA ILE A 121 4.07 1.85 -0.81
C ILE A 121 3.86 1.53 -2.28
N LEU A 122 4.44 0.42 -2.72
CA LEU A 122 4.25 -0.12 -4.05
C LEU A 122 3.59 -1.50 -3.95
N LEU A 123 2.42 -1.64 -4.53
CA LEU A 123 1.65 -2.88 -4.58
C LEU A 123 1.58 -3.36 -6.03
N GLU A 124 1.77 -4.66 -6.23
CA GLU A 124 1.63 -5.30 -7.54
C GLU A 124 0.47 -6.29 -7.53
N CYS A 125 -0.41 -6.20 -8.53
CA CYS A 125 -1.51 -7.16 -8.74
C CYS A 125 -1.20 -8.02 -9.96
N SER A 126 -1.26 -9.34 -9.82
CA SER A 126 -1.09 -10.28 -10.95
C SER A 126 -2.18 -10.13 -12.01
N ASN A 127 -3.39 -9.80 -11.61
CA ASN A 127 -4.47 -9.41 -12.53
C ASN A 127 -4.42 -7.89 -12.76
N HIS A 128 -3.80 -7.47 -13.85
CA HIS A 128 -3.68 -6.04 -14.17
C HIS A 128 -5.01 -5.34 -14.45
N ASN A 129 -6.06 -6.08 -14.85
CA ASN A 129 -7.41 -5.52 -15.03
C ASN A 129 -8.05 -5.14 -13.69
N LEU A 130 -7.71 -5.86 -12.61
CA LEU A 130 -8.16 -5.50 -11.27
C LEU A 130 -7.62 -4.14 -10.83
N MET A 131 -6.39 -3.79 -11.22
CA MET A 131 -5.80 -2.48 -10.95
C MET A 131 -6.66 -1.34 -11.52
N TYR A 132 -7.18 -1.46 -12.76
CA TYR A 132 -8.07 -0.46 -13.33
C TYR A 132 -9.38 -0.32 -12.54
N SER A 133 -9.97 -1.44 -12.12
CA SER A 133 -11.17 -1.40 -11.28
C SER A 133 -10.90 -0.75 -9.92
N ILE A 134 -9.72 -0.94 -9.35
CA ILE A 134 -9.30 -0.27 -8.10
C ILE A 134 -9.11 1.22 -8.35
N GLN A 135 -8.49 1.62 -9.45
CA GLN A 135 -8.32 3.01 -9.84
C GLN A 135 -9.66 3.75 -9.93
N ASP A 136 -10.65 3.15 -10.64
CA ASP A 136 -11.97 3.73 -10.79
C ASP A 136 -12.66 3.93 -9.43
N LYS A 137 -12.61 2.90 -8.57
CA LYS A 137 -13.20 2.95 -7.22
C LYS A 137 -12.47 3.91 -6.29
N PHE A 138 -11.16 4.00 -6.39
CA PHE A 138 -10.37 4.96 -5.63
C PHE A 138 -10.71 6.39 -6.04
N THR A 139 -10.85 6.65 -7.33
CA THR A 139 -11.26 7.97 -7.85
C THR A 139 -12.66 8.35 -7.39
N GLU A 140 -13.61 7.42 -7.46
CA GLU A 140 -14.98 7.60 -6.94
C GLU A 140 -14.97 7.92 -5.45
N PHE A 141 -14.20 7.18 -4.66
CA PHE A 141 -14.04 7.41 -3.23
C PHE A 141 -13.45 8.79 -2.92
N MET A 142 -12.39 9.20 -3.61
CA MET A 142 -11.75 10.50 -3.40
C MET A 142 -12.68 11.67 -3.73
N ASN A 143 -13.45 11.55 -4.81
CA ASN A 143 -14.45 12.57 -5.16
C ASN A 143 -15.52 12.71 -4.07
N TYR A 144 -16.08 11.59 -3.61
CA TYR A 144 -17.06 11.58 -2.53
C TYR A 144 -16.49 12.13 -1.21
N HIS A 145 -15.26 11.75 -0.88
CA HIS A 145 -14.55 12.23 0.31
C HIS A 145 -14.38 13.76 0.28
N ASN A 146 -13.95 14.31 -0.86
CA ASN A 146 -13.78 15.74 -1.05
C ASN A 146 -15.10 16.51 -0.96
N GLU A 147 -16.21 15.96 -1.50
CA GLU A 147 -17.54 16.54 -1.39
C GLU A 147 -18.00 16.64 0.07
N ILE A 148 -17.79 15.57 0.86
CA ILE A 148 -18.15 15.56 2.28
C ILE A 148 -17.35 16.59 3.07
N ILE A 149 -16.04 16.65 2.86
CA ILE A 149 -15.18 17.62 3.55
C ILE A 149 -15.60 19.04 3.21
N SER A 150 -15.86 19.33 1.93
CA SER A 150 -16.29 20.64 1.47
C SER A 150 -17.66 21.03 2.01
N SER A 151 -18.62 20.10 2.06
CA SER A 151 -19.99 20.36 2.49
C SER A 151 -20.13 20.55 4.01
N LYS A 152 -19.30 19.88 4.80
CA LYS A 152 -19.36 19.95 6.26
C LYS A 152 -18.57 21.10 6.85
N GLY A 153 -17.88 21.92 6.03
CA GLY A 153 -17.07 23.02 6.51
C GLY A 153 -16.10 22.56 7.60
N TYR A 154 -15.44 21.42 7.38
CA TYR A 154 -14.38 20.96 8.28
C TYR A 154 -13.34 22.06 8.33
N LYS A 155 -13.49 22.96 9.31
CA LYS A 155 -12.41 23.83 9.73
C LYS A 155 -11.28 22.91 10.16
N GLU A 156 -10.08 23.20 9.71
CA GLU A 156 -8.84 22.61 10.20
C GLU A 156 -8.66 23.04 11.68
N GLU A 157 -9.36 22.39 12.57
CA GLU A 157 -9.24 22.53 14.01
C GLU A 157 -8.83 21.19 14.57
N TYR A 158 -7.59 20.79 14.26
CA TYR A 158 -6.85 19.82 15.07
C TYR A 158 -5.46 20.39 15.34
N GLU A 159 -5.41 21.37 16.21
CA GLU A 159 -4.27 21.59 17.11
C GLU A 159 -4.20 20.38 18.07
N LEU A 160 -3.75 19.22 17.56
CA LEU A 160 -3.52 18.01 18.36
C LEU A 160 -2.11 18.01 18.98
N GLU A 161 -1.31 19.06 18.79
CA GLU A 161 0.02 19.12 19.39
C GLU A 161 -0.01 19.60 20.85
N ASP A 162 -0.98 20.41 21.25
CA ASP A 162 -0.98 20.98 22.61
C ASP A 162 -1.63 20.07 23.67
N ASP A 163 -2.54 19.14 23.31
CA ASP A 163 -3.21 18.29 24.29
C ASP A 163 -2.34 17.14 24.80
N TYR A 164 -1.41 16.63 23.98
CA TYR A 164 -0.50 15.56 24.43
C TYR A 164 0.58 16.04 25.38
N GLU A 165 1.12 17.24 25.20
CA GLU A 165 2.09 17.83 26.15
C GLU A 165 1.43 18.17 27.50
N ASN A 166 0.19 18.60 27.50
CA ASN A 166 -0.55 18.88 28.73
C ASN A 166 -0.88 17.61 29.52
N ILE A 167 -1.22 16.51 28.87
CA ILE A 167 -1.51 15.21 29.54
C ILE A 167 -0.23 14.62 30.16
N ILE A 168 0.91 14.70 29.48
CA ILE A 168 2.18 14.20 30.02
C ILE A 168 2.62 15.03 31.22
N ASN A 169 2.47 16.35 31.16
CA ASN A 169 2.84 17.26 32.25
C ASN A 169 1.92 17.13 33.47
N GLU A 170 0.65 16.75 33.31
CA GLU A 170 -0.27 16.47 34.44
C GLU A 170 0.01 15.13 35.12
N GLU A 171 0.49 14.12 34.41
CA GLU A 171 0.88 12.83 35.02
C GLU A 171 2.22 12.92 35.75
N GLU A 172 3.19 13.68 35.26
CA GLU A 172 4.47 13.88 35.95
C GLU A 172 4.32 14.69 37.23
N THR A 173 3.36 15.60 37.32
CA THR A 173 3.09 16.40 38.53
C THR A 173 2.39 15.59 39.62
N LYS A 174 1.73 14.47 39.30
CA LYS A 174 1.06 13.58 40.27
C LYS A 174 1.97 12.52 40.89
N VAL A 175 3.19 12.34 40.40
CA VAL A 175 4.16 11.35 40.91
C VAL A 175 5.16 11.94 41.89
N VAL A 176 5.17 13.24 42.11
CA VAL A 176 6.14 13.96 43.00
C VAL A 176 5.52 14.50 44.29
N ASN A 177 4.30 14.09 44.66
CA ASN A 177 3.71 14.42 46.00
C ASN A 177 3.33 13.18 46.78
#